data_97579df2f473d54472b12cae892d6a10
#
_entry.id   97579df2f473d54472b12cae892d6a10
#
_cell.length_a   1.000
_cell.length_b   1.000
_cell.length_c   1.000
_cell.angle_alpha   90.00
_cell.angle_beta   90.00
_cell.angle_gamma   90.00
#
_symmetry.space_group_name_H-M   'P 1'
#
loop_
_entity.id
_entity.type
_entity.pdbx_description
1 polymer ?
#
loop_
_entity_poly.entity_id
_entity_poly.type
_entity_poly.pdbx_seq_one_letter_code
_entity_poly.pdbx_strand_id
1 'polypeptide(L)'
;AIPSGGEELSYNLSQVCILKFINIFGTAVIATKVYCSMLANVAYVYSIALSQATQIMVGYLIGAGDLEKVKNRIWKTLLYSMVIALSVTAILYFNAETIFHIFTDDTQIISLGKKILFIEFFLEMGRTVNILMTKCLTAVGDVIFPVVIGIIFMWFFAVLGGYYFGVHLGMGLVGIWIAMTIDECTRGILFVIRFRSEKWRNKTLQVSERLALAKPVENI
;
A
#
# COMPACT_ATOMS: atom_id res chain seq x y z
N ALA A 1 18.77 4.40 1.54
CA ALA A 1 19.00 3.05 0.98
C ALA A 1 18.84 1.93 2.02
N ILE A 2 19.46 1.98 3.20
CA ILE A 2 19.40 0.88 4.21
C ILE A 2 17.98 0.68 4.78
N PRO A 3 17.23 1.72 5.24
CA PRO A 3 15.88 1.52 5.79
C PRO A 3 14.88 0.92 4.79
N SER A 4 14.92 1.37 3.54
CA SER A 4 14.02 0.87 2.50
C SER A 4 14.31 -0.58 2.11
N GLY A 5 15.60 -0.98 2.10
CA GLY A 5 15.98 -2.38 1.85
C GLY A 5 15.54 -3.31 2.98
N GLY A 6 15.61 -2.85 4.23
CA GLY A 6 15.12 -3.59 5.40
C GLY A 6 13.60 -3.75 5.38
N GLU A 7 12.86 -2.74 4.96
CA GLU A 7 11.41 -2.80 4.78
C GLU A 7 11.01 -3.83 3.73
N GLU A 8 11.67 -3.81 2.57
CA GLU A 8 11.38 -4.74 1.47
C GLU A 8 11.68 -6.20 1.85
N LEU A 9 12.80 -6.44 2.53
CA LEU A 9 13.13 -7.76 3.05
C LEU A 9 12.08 -8.24 4.06
N SER A 10 11.67 -7.37 4.99
CA SER A 10 10.63 -7.65 5.97
C SER A 10 9.28 -7.94 5.30
N TYR A 11 8.93 -7.19 4.24
CA TYR A 11 7.72 -7.44 3.46
C TYR A 11 7.74 -8.81 2.80
N ASN A 12 8.82 -9.18 2.12
CA ASN A 12 8.94 -10.49 1.48
C ASN A 12 8.83 -11.62 2.51
N LEU A 13 9.44 -11.47 3.68
CA LEU A 13 9.36 -12.45 4.75
C LEU A 13 7.93 -12.60 5.29
N SER A 14 7.22 -11.51 5.46
CA SER A 14 5.80 -11.52 5.88
C SER A 14 4.91 -12.21 4.87
N GLN A 15 5.13 -12.00 3.56
CA GLN A 15 4.39 -12.68 2.49
C GLN A 15 4.63 -14.19 2.50
N VAL A 16 5.86 -14.63 2.79
CA VAL A 16 6.16 -16.07 2.95
C VAL A 16 5.39 -16.67 4.14
N CYS A 17 5.30 -15.95 5.27
CA CYS A 17 4.51 -16.40 6.42
C CYS A 17 3.02 -16.49 6.08
N ILE A 18 2.46 -15.49 5.43
CA ILE A 18 1.05 -15.47 5.00
C ILE A 18 0.78 -16.61 4.02
N LEU A 19 1.67 -16.86 3.07
CA LEU A 19 1.53 -17.95 2.12
C LEU A 19 1.53 -19.35 2.82
N LYS A 20 2.34 -19.52 3.88
CA LYS A 20 2.30 -20.75 4.69
C LYS A 20 0.93 -20.96 5.34
N PHE A 21 0.29 -19.89 5.84
CA PHE A 21 -1.06 -20.00 6.41
C PHE A 21 -2.09 -20.39 5.34
N ILE A 22 -2.00 -19.79 4.15
CA ILE A 22 -2.92 -20.08 3.03
C ILE A 22 -2.79 -21.55 2.58
N ASN A 23 -1.57 -22.10 2.58
CA ASN A 23 -1.32 -23.50 2.18
C ASN A 23 -2.03 -24.52 3.07
N ILE A 24 -2.39 -24.17 4.30
CA ILE A 24 -3.14 -25.05 5.22
C ILE A 24 -4.56 -25.28 4.72
N PHE A 25 -5.14 -24.36 3.94
CA PHE A 25 -6.55 -24.39 3.53
C PHE A 25 -6.82 -25.18 2.24
N GLY A 26 -5.79 -25.72 1.60
CA GLY A 26 -5.93 -26.56 0.42
C GLY A 26 -5.85 -25.83 -0.93
N THR A 27 -5.84 -26.63 -1.99
CA THR A 27 -5.52 -26.15 -3.36
C THR A 27 -6.54 -25.16 -3.93
N ALA A 28 -7.83 -25.34 -3.67
CA ALA A 28 -8.87 -24.43 -4.13
C ALA A 28 -8.70 -23.03 -3.54
N VAL A 29 -8.31 -22.91 -2.26
CA VAL A 29 -8.06 -21.65 -1.60
C VAL A 29 -6.79 -20.97 -2.15
N ILE A 30 -5.76 -21.74 -2.44
CA ILE A 30 -4.53 -21.26 -3.09
C ILE A 30 -4.85 -20.70 -4.48
N ALA A 31 -5.63 -21.44 -5.30
CA ALA A 31 -6.06 -20.99 -6.61
C ALA A 31 -6.87 -19.67 -6.52
N THR A 32 -7.83 -19.60 -5.59
CA THR A 32 -8.60 -18.37 -5.34
C THR A 32 -7.68 -17.20 -5.00
N LYS A 33 -6.71 -17.40 -4.11
CA LYS A 33 -5.72 -16.35 -3.75
C LYS A 33 -4.95 -15.89 -4.97
N VAL A 34 -4.50 -16.80 -5.82
CA VAL A 34 -3.74 -16.44 -7.03
C VAL A 34 -4.60 -15.61 -7.97
N TYR A 35 -5.82 -16.03 -8.28
CA TYR A 35 -6.72 -15.30 -9.18
C TYR A 35 -7.08 -13.92 -8.62
N CYS A 36 -7.45 -13.83 -7.34
CA CYS A 36 -7.74 -12.55 -6.70
C CYS A 36 -6.52 -11.62 -6.71
N SER A 37 -5.32 -12.15 -6.46
CA SER A 37 -4.08 -11.35 -6.51
C SER A 37 -3.76 -10.85 -7.92
N MET A 38 -4.01 -11.66 -8.95
CA MET A 38 -3.84 -11.23 -10.35
C MET A 38 -4.77 -10.07 -10.70
N LEU A 39 -6.03 -10.15 -10.26
CA LEU A 39 -7.02 -9.08 -10.49
C LEU A 39 -6.68 -7.82 -9.69
N ALA A 40 -6.32 -7.97 -8.41
CA ALA A 40 -5.90 -6.86 -7.55
C ALA A 40 -4.68 -6.11 -8.10
N ASN A 41 -3.75 -6.83 -8.75
CA ASN A 41 -2.56 -6.21 -9.35
C ASN A 41 -2.90 -5.15 -10.41
N VAL A 42 -4.05 -5.24 -11.07
CA VAL A 42 -4.47 -4.23 -12.06
C VAL A 42 -4.64 -2.85 -11.39
N ALA A 43 -5.35 -2.78 -10.25
CA ALA A 43 -5.50 -1.54 -9.49
C ALA A 43 -4.18 -1.14 -8.80
N TYR A 44 -3.45 -2.09 -8.26
CA TYR A 44 -2.20 -1.90 -7.54
C TYR A 44 -1.10 -1.23 -8.40
N VAL A 45 -0.93 -1.65 -9.65
CA VAL A 45 0.07 -1.08 -10.57
C VAL A 45 -0.19 0.42 -10.81
N TYR A 46 -1.45 0.83 -10.95
CA TYR A 46 -1.81 2.25 -11.07
C TYR A 46 -1.45 3.04 -9.81
N SER A 47 -1.74 2.50 -8.63
CA SER A 47 -1.42 3.14 -7.36
C SER A 47 0.10 3.34 -7.20
N ILE A 48 0.91 2.35 -7.57
CA ILE A 48 2.37 2.45 -7.58
C ILE A 48 2.86 3.51 -8.56
N ALA A 49 2.40 3.48 -9.81
CA ALA A 49 2.85 4.41 -10.84
C ALA A 49 2.56 5.87 -10.47
N LEU A 50 1.33 6.15 -10.00
CA LEU A 50 0.94 7.49 -9.55
C LEU A 50 1.73 7.93 -8.31
N SER A 51 2.02 7.02 -7.39
CA SER A 51 2.80 7.31 -6.18
C SER A 51 4.25 7.63 -6.50
N GLN A 52 4.87 6.90 -7.43
CA GLN A 52 6.24 7.15 -7.89
C GLN A 52 6.33 8.50 -8.64
N ALA A 53 5.40 8.77 -9.56
CA ALA A 53 5.34 10.04 -10.26
C ALA A 53 5.17 11.21 -9.29
N THR A 54 4.33 11.04 -8.26
CA THR A 54 4.12 12.05 -7.24
C THR A 54 5.36 12.24 -6.37
N GLN A 55 6.07 11.17 -6.01
CA GLN A 55 7.34 11.25 -5.27
C GLN A 55 8.36 12.11 -6.01
N ILE A 56 8.54 11.90 -7.32
CA ILE A 56 9.46 12.67 -8.16
C ILE A 56 9.04 14.15 -8.20
N MET A 57 7.75 14.41 -8.43
CA MET A 57 7.22 15.76 -8.53
C MET A 57 7.31 16.52 -7.20
N VAL A 58 7.06 15.85 -6.09
CA VAL A 58 7.23 16.40 -4.74
C VAL A 58 8.70 16.77 -4.51
N GLY A 59 9.64 15.89 -4.88
CA GLY A 59 11.07 16.18 -4.79
C GLY A 59 11.46 17.44 -5.58
N TYR A 60 10.94 17.60 -6.80
CA TYR A 60 11.17 18.77 -7.63
C TYR A 60 10.61 20.06 -6.99
N LEU A 61 9.37 20.01 -6.47
CA LEU A 61 8.73 21.17 -5.81
C LEU A 61 9.46 21.58 -4.53
N ILE A 62 10.02 20.62 -3.79
CA ILE A 62 10.86 20.90 -2.62
C ILE A 62 12.13 21.62 -3.04
N GLY A 63 12.80 21.15 -4.12
CA GLY A 63 13.98 21.82 -4.67
C GLY A 63 13.70 23.25 -5.16
N ALA A 64 12.48 23.54 -5.60
CA ALA A 64 12.00 24.87 -5.97
C ALA A 64 11.55 25.72 -4.78
N GLY A 65 11.51 25.21 -3.56
CA GLY A 65 11.10 25.91 -2.34
C GLY A 65 9.59 26.12 -2.17
N ASP A 66 8.74 25.48 -3.00
CA ASP A 66 7.29 25.72 -3.02
C ASP A 66 6.52 24.67 -2.21
N LEU A 67 6.58 24.78 -0.89
CA LEU A 67 5.96 23.82 0.03
C LEU A 67 4.42 23.80 -0.03
N GLU A 68 3.78 24.91 -0.41
CA GLU A 68 2.31 24.93 -0.56
C GLU A 68 1.86 24.14 -1.78
N LYS A 69 2.59 24.20 -2.89
CA LYS A 69 2.31 23.35 -4.04
C LYS A 69 2.55 21.87 -3.73
N VAL A 70 3.52 21.51 -2.89
CA VAL A 70 3.74 20.14 -2.41
C VAL A 70 2.46 19.61 -1.75
N LYS A 71 1.90 20.35 -0.79
CA LYS A 71 0.68 19.96 -0.08
C LYS A 71 -0.50 19.76 -1.02
N ASN A 72 -0.77 20.75 -1.87
CA ASN A 72 -1.86 20.69 -2.83
C ASN A 72 -1.70 19.53 -3.83
N ARG A 73 -0.47 19.27 -4.29
CA ARG A 73 -0.19 18.17 -5.22
C ARG A 73 -0.49 16.83 -4.61
N ILE A 74 -0.04 16.59 -3.38
CA ILE A 74 -0.25 15.30 -2.68
C ILE A 74 -1.73 15.03 -2.50
N TRP A 75 -2.53 16.00 -2.04
CA TRP A 75 -3.96 15.81 -1.85
C TRP A 75 -4.71 15.58 -3.16
N LYS A 76 -4.38 16.32 -4.22
CA LYS A 76 -4.99 16.09 -5.55
C LYS A 76 -4.65 14.70 -6.08
N THR A 77 -3.38 14.28 -5.99
CA THR A 77 -3.00 12.95 -6.46
C THR A 77 -3.65 11.86 -5.62
N LEU A 78 -3.78 12.04 -4.30
CA LEU A 78 -4.48 11.08 -3.45
C LEU A 78 -5.93 10.90 -3.90
N LEU A 79 -6.64 11.99 -4.18
CA LEU A 79 -8.01 11.92 -4.67
C LEU A 79 -8.10 11.17 -6.02
N TYR A 80 -7.26 11.52 -6.98
CA TYR A 80 -7.25 10.85 -8.28
C TYR A 80 -6.88 9.38 -8.17
N SER A 81 -5.85 9.05 -7.40
CA SER A 81 -5.44 7.65 -7.17
C SER A 81 -6.58 6.84 -6.54
N MET A 82 -7.28 7.43 -5.55
CA MET A 82 -8.40 6.78 -4.89
C MET A 82 -9.56 6.53 -5.85
N VAL A 83 -9.94 7.53 -6.64
CA VAL A 83 -11.04 7.39 -7.61
C VAL A 83 -10.70 6.32 -8.64
N ILE A 84 -9.48 6.32 -9.19
CA ILE A 84 -9.07 5.32 -10.19
C ILE A 84 -9.04 3.92 -9.57
N ALA A 85 -8.36 3.74 -8.44
CA ALA A 85 -8.22 2.44 -7.80
C ALA A 85 -9.56 1.83 -7.41
N LEU A 86 -10.44 2.63 -6.79
CA LEU A 86 -11.78 2.16 -6.40
C LEU A 86 -12.67 1.88 -7.60
N SER A 87 -12.58 2.68 -8.68
CA SER A 87 -13.33 2.42 -9.90
C SER A 87 -12.92 1.10 -10.54
N VAL A 88 -11.61 0.85 -10.65
CA VAL A 88 -11.08 -0.42 -11.19
C VAL A 88 -11.53 -1.60 -10.33
N THR A 89 -11.36 -1.51 -9.02
CA THR A 89 -11.75 -2.60 -8.11
C THR A 89 -13.26 -2.84 -8.10
N ALA A 90 -14.07 -1.78 -8.22
CA ALA A 90 -15.52 -1.90 -8.34
C ALA A 90 -15.92 -2.62 -9.64
N ILE A 91 -15.30 -2.25 -10.78
CA ILE A 91 -15.53 -2.92 -12.06
C ILE A 91 -15.18 -4.42 -11.96
N LEU A 92 -14.04 -4.74 -11.35
CA LEU A 92 -13.63 -6.13 -11.13
C LEU A 92 -14.61 -6.89 -10.23
N TYR A 93 -15.10 -6.26 -9.17
CA TYR A 93 -16.07 -6.88 -8.25
C TYR A 93 -17.42 -7.14 -8.94
N PHE A 94 -17.97 -6.17 -9.65
CA PHE A 94 -19.27 -6.34 -10.33
C PHE A 94 -19.21 -7.36 -11.48
N ASN A 95 -18.06 -7.54 -12.09
CA ASN A 95 -17.85 -8.53 -13.15
C ASN A 95 -17.15 -9.80 -12.65
N ALA A 96 -17.00 -9.98 -11.33
CA ALA A 96 -16.21 -11.04 -10.73
C ALA A 96 -16.61 -12.43 -11.24
N GLU A 97 -17.91 -12.74 -11.30
CA GLU A 97 -18.41 -14.03 -11.75
C GLU A 97 -17.97 -14.34 -13.19
N THR A 98 -18.20 -13.42 -14.12
CA THR A 98 -17.79 -13.57 -15.51
C THR A 98 -16.27 -13.73 -15.64
N ILE A 99 -15.52 -12.93 -14.88
CA ILE A 99 -14.04 -12.96 -14.90
C ILE A 99 -13.52 -14.29 -14.34
N PHE A 100 -14.08 -14.78 -13.23
CA PHE A 100 -13.65 -16.06 -12.66
C PHE A 100 -13.98 -17.24 -13.57
N HIS A 101 -15.09 -17.20 -14.30
CA HIS A 101 -15.42 -18.23 -15.30
C HIS A 101 -14.41 -18.33 -16.46
N ILE A 102 -13.59 -17.30 -16.70
CA ILE A 102 -12.48 -17.39 -17.66
C ILE A 102 -11.36 -18.31 -17.14
N PHE A 103 -11.22 -18.42 -15.83
CA PHE A 103 -10.14 -19.17 -15.18
C PHE A 103 -10.56 -20.56 -14.68
N THR A 104 -11.84 -20.70 -14.29
CA THR A 104 -12.32 -21.94 -13.64
C THR A 104 -13.83 -22.05 -13.64
N ASP A 105 -14.35 -23.29 -13.69
CA ASP A 105 -15.76 -23.60 -13.48
C ASP A 105 -16.07 -24.05 -12.04
N ASP A 106 -15.04 -24.07 -11.16
CA ASP A 106 -15.22 -24.47 -9.77
C ASP A 106 -16.02 -23.40 -9.00
N THR A 107 -17.24 -23.75 -8.64
CA THR A 107 -18.16 -22.86 -7.92
C THR A 107 -17.65 -22.44 -6.52
N GLN A 108 -16.82 -23.27 -5.88
CA GLN A 108 -16.21 -22.92 -4.58
C GLN A 108 -15.19 -21.81 -4.76
N ILE A 109 -14.34 -21.88 -5.79
CA ILE A 109 -13.35 -20.86 -6.12
C ILE A 109 -14.05 -19.54 -6.49
N ILE A 110 -15.10 -19.60 -7.32
CA ILE A 110 -15.84 -18.41 -7.75
C ILE A 110 -16.53 -17.73 -6.56
N SER A 111 -17.22 -18.51 -5.72
CA SER A 111 -17.92 -17.98 -4.54
C SER A 111 -16.95 -17.33 -3.54
N LEU A 112 -15.84 -18.01 -3.25
CA LEU A 112 -14.81 -17.48 -2.37
C LEU A 112 -14.14 -16.24 -2.98
N GLY A 113 -13.83 -16.28 -4.28
CA GLY A 113 -13.23 -15.17 -5.01
C GLY A 113 -14.08 -13.90 -4.98
N LYS A 114 -15.41 -14.01 -5.15
CA LYS A 114 -16.34 -12.87 -5.01
C LYS A 114 -16.28 -12.25 -3.61
N LYS A 115 -16.22 -13.06 -2.54
CA LYS A 115 -16.08 -12.57 -1.17
C LYS A 115 -14.75 -11.84 -0.97
N ILE A 116 -13.68 -12.39 -1.52
CA ILE A 116 -12.35 -11.78 -1.45
C ILE A 116 -12.30 -10.45 -2.21
N LEU A 117 -12.86 -10.37 -3.42
CA LEU A 117 -12.89 -9.11 -4.19
C LEU A 117 -13.75 -8.02 -3.51
N PHE A 118 -14.78 -8.41 -2.76
CA PHE A 118 -15.52 -7.45 -1.94
C PHE A 118 -14.65 -6.84 -0.83
N ILE A 119 -13.86 -7.67 -0.14
CA ILE A 119 -12.93 -7.19 0.90
C ILE A 119 -11.78 -6.42 0.27
N GLU A 120 -11.32 -6.82 -0.92
CA GLU A 120 -10.26 -6.15 -1.68
C GLU A 120 -10.63 -4.69 -2.00
N PHE A 121 -11.90 -4.37 -2.17
CA PHE A 121 -12.36 -2.99 -2.35
C PHE A 121 -11.95 -2.10 -1.16
N PHE A 122 -12.13 -2.59 0.06
CA PHE A 122 -11.71 -1.86 1.27
C PHE A 122 -10.20 -1.90 1.47
N LEU A 123 -9.58 -3.02 1.13
CA LEU A 123 -8.13 -3.17 1.19
C LEU A 123 -7.43 -2.20 0.24
N GLU A 124 -7.91 -2.07 -0.99
CA GLU A 124 -7.33 -1.16 -1.99
C GLU A 124 -7.50 0.31 -1.59
N MET A 125 -8.57 0.65 -0.88
CA MET A 125 -8.75 1.97 -0.28
C MET A 125 -7.60 2.31 0.69
N GLY A 126 -7.30 1.39 1.61
CA GLY A 126 -6.18 1.56 2.55
C GLY A 126 -4.83 1.54 1.86
N ARG A 127 -4.62 0.60 0.95
CA ARG A 127 -3.39 0.39 0.19
C ARG A 127 -3.01 1.60 -0.64
N THR A 128 -3.95 2.19 -1.39
CA THR A 128 -3.71 3.40 -2.18
C THR A 128 -3.23 4.55 -1.32
N VAL A 129 -3.88 4.78 -0.17
CA VAL A 129 -3.46 5.81 0.78
C VAL A 129 -2.07 5.52 1.34
N ASN A 130 -1.84 4.28 1.80
CA ASN A 130 -0.58 3.86 2.39
C ASN A 130 0.59 4.04 1.40
N ILE A 131 0.48 3.52 0.18
CA ILE A 131 1.55 3.59 -0.83
C ILE A 131 1.87 5.03 -1.18
N LEU A 132 0.84 5.85 -1.48
CA LEU A 132 1.04 7.24 -1.84
C LEU A 132 1.69 8.04 -0.71
N MET A 133 1.16 7.92 0.51
CA MET A 133 1.68 8.66 1.66
C MET A 133 3.09 8.22 2.06
N THR A 134 3.42 6.93 1.97
CA THR A 134 4.79 6.43 2.16
C THR A 134 5.76 7.09 1.20
N LYS A 135 5.43 7.13 -0.10
CA LYS A 135 6.29 7.77 -1.12
C LYS A 135 6.40 9.28 -0.90
N CYS A 136 5.32 9.95 -0.54
CA CYS A 136 5.32 11.38 -0.25
C CYS A 136 6.11 11.72 1.03
N LEU A 137 5.92 11.00 2.12
CA LEU A 137 6.70 11.18 3.36
C LEU A 137 8.19 10.94 3.12
N THR A 138 8.53 9.94 2.33
CA THR A 138 9.92 9.68 1.92
C THR A 138 10.48 10.85 1.10
N ALA A 139 9.72 11.39 0.15
CA ALA A 139 10.13 12.52 -0.68
C ALA A 139 10.40 13.79 0.14
N VAL A 140 9.61 14.05 1.18
CA VAL A 140 9.80 15.19 2.09
C VAL A 140 10.87 14.94 3.19
N GLY A 141 11.60 13.81 3.13
CA GLY A 141 12.68 13.46 4.05
C GLY A 141 12.26 12.76 5.34
N ASP A 142 10.96 12.45 5.51
CA ASP A 142 10.47 11.70 6.69
C ASP A 142 10.44 10.18 6.40
N VAL A 143 11.63 9.58 6.21
CA VAL A 143 11.79 8.18 5.78
C VAL A 143 11.57 7.19 6.93
N ILE A 144 12.06 7.53 8.13
CA ILE A 144 12.11 6.58 9.26
C ILE A 144 10.69 6.23 9.74
N PHE A 145 9.81 7.22 9.82
CA PHE A 145 8.46 7.03 10.35
C PHE A 145 7.64 6.00 9.55
N PRO A 146 7.48 6.11 8.22
CA PRO A 146 6.72 5.12 7.45
C PRO A 146 7.37 3.74 7.46
N VAL A 147 8.71 3.64 7.46
CA VAL A 147 9.41 2.34 7.50
C VAL A 147 9.17 1.62 8.83
N VAL A 148 9.36 2.30 9.96
CA VAL A 148 9.19 1.68 11.29
C VAL A 148 7.73 1.27 11.52
N ILE A 149 6.78 2.16 11.25
CA ILE A 149 5.35 1.86 11.36
C ILE A 149 4.97 0.74 10.39
N GLY A 150 5.46 0.79 9.14
CA GLY A 150 5.22 -0.24 8.14
C GLY A 150 5.63 -1.62 8.60
N ILE A 151 6.84 -1.78 9.13
CA ILE A 151 7.34 -3.07 9.63
C ILE A 151 6.51 -3.55 10.85
N ILE A 152 6.32 -2.70 11.86
CA ILE A 152 5.60 -3.08 13.08
C ILE A 152 4.17 -3.52 12.76
N PHE A 153 3.43 -2.72 11.97
CA PHE A 153 2.03 -2.98 11.68
C PHE A 153 1.85 -4.19 10.77
N MET A 154 2.71 -4.37 9.79
CA MET A 154 2.70 -5.53 8.91
C MET A 154 2.85 -6.85 9.71
N TRP A 155 3.78 -6.92 10.64
CA TRP A 155 3.95 -8.11 11.48
C TRP A 155 2.80 -8.31 12.45
N PHE A 156 2.31 -7.22 13.06
CA PHE A 156 1.25 -7.29 14.06
C PHE A 156 -0.12 -7.55 13.42
N PHE A 157 -0.51 -6.77 12.41
CA PHE A 157 -1.84 -6.90 11.81
C PHE A 157 -1.87 -7.90 10.66
N ALA A 158 -0.95 -7.83 9.68
CA ALA A 158 -1.03 -8.72 8.54
C ALA A 158 -0.61 -10.16 8.89
N VAL A 159 0.49 -10.36 9.62
CA VAL A 159 0.98 -11.71 9.94
C VAL A 159 0.25 -12.29 11.15
N LEU A 160 0.35 -11.66 12.32
CA LEU A 160 -0.31 -12.18 13.53
C LEU A 160 -1.84 -12.12 13.42
N GLY A 161 -2.40 -11.02 12.92
CA GLY A 161 -3.83 -10.90 12.64
C GLY A 161 -4.29 -11.91 11.59
N GLY A 162 -3.51 -12.13 10.53
CA GLY A 162 -3.79 -13.13 9.50
C GLY A 162 -3.82 -14.55 10.06
N TYR A 163 -2.90 -14.89 10.95
CA TYR A 163 -2.94 -16.14 11.71
C TYR A 163 -4.19 -16.23 12.60
N TYR A 164 -4.45 -15.18 13.37
CA TYR A 164 -5.57 -15.17 14.30
C TYR A 164 -6.93 -15.30 13.61
N PHE A 165 -7.23 -14.44 12.63
CA PHE A 165 -8.51 -14.49 11.90
C PHE A 165 -8.57 -15.68 10.94
N GLY A 166 -7.50 -15.94 10.18
CA GLY A 166 -7.49 -16.99 9.17
C GLY A 166 -7.46 -18.38 9.77
N VAL A 167 -6.51 -18.65 10.66
CA VAL A 167 -6.26 -19.99 11.19
C VAL A 167 -7.00 -20.24 12.50
N HIS A 168 -6.81 -19.38 13.50
CA HIS A 168 -7.35 -19.59 14.85
C HIS A 168 -8.89 -19.48 14.88
N LEU A 169 -9.47 -18.46 14.24
CA LEU A 169 -10.92 -18.31 14.11
C LEU A 169 -11.52 -19.11 12.97
N GLY A 170 -10.72 -19.80 12.17
CA GLY A 170 -11.18 -20.66 11.09
C GLY A 170 -11.82 -19.93 9.90
N MET A 171 -11.61 -18.60 9.77
CA MET A 171 -12.17 -17.80 8.66
C MET A 171 -11.46 -18.03 7.33
N GLY A 172 -10.37 -18.80 7.31
CA GLY A 172 -9.61 -19.12 6.11
C GLY A 172 -9.06 -17.88 5.40
N LEU A 173 -9.14 -17.87 4.07
CA LEU A 173 -8.65 -16.79 3.23
C LEU A 173 -9.32 -15.45 3.54
N VAL A 174 -10.61 -15.45 3.85
CA VAL A 174 -11.38 -14.25 4.22
C VAL A 174 -10.77 -13.55 5.43
N GLY A 175 -10.42 -14.31 6.48
CA GLY A 175 -9.79 -13.79 7.69
C GLY A 175 -8.42 -13.15 7.41
N ILE A 176 -7.63 -13.76 6.52
CA ILE A 176 -6.33 -13.20 6.11
C ILE A 176 -6.52 -11.88 5.37
N TRP A 177 -7.50 -11.78 4.44
CA TRP A 177 -7.77 -10.54 3.72
C TRP A 177 -8.28 -9.42 4.63
N ILE A 178 -9.10 -9.75 5.62
CA ILE A 178 -9.54 -8.79 6.65
C ILE A 178 -8.34 -8.26 7.44
N ALA A 179 -7.43 -9.13 7.86
CA ALA A 179 -6.22 -8.73 8.58
C ALA A 179 -5.35 -7.77 7.75
N MET A 180 -5.15 -8.08 6.47
CA MET A 180 -4.43 -7.22 5.54
C MET A 180 -5.14 -5.87 5.33
N THR A 181 -6.47 -5.87 5.26
CA THR A 181 -7.27 -4.64 5.16
C THR A 181 -7.08 -3.75 6.39
N ILE A 182 -7.14 -4.32 7.59
CA ILE A 182 -6.90 -3.58 8.83
C ILE A 182 -5.49 -2.98 8.84
N ASP A 183 -4.48 -3.76 8.43
CA ASP A 183 -3.09 -3.29 8.34
C ASP A 183 -2.96 -2.09 7.39
N GLU A 184 -3.40 -2.22 6.16
CA GLU A 184 -3.27 -1.18 5.14
C GLU A 184 -4.06 0.09 5.49
N CYS A 185 -5.29 -0.05 5.97
CA CYS A 185 -6.12 1.08 6.37
C CYS A 185 -5.52 1.81 7.57
N THR A 186 -5.04 1.08 8.58
CA THR A 186 -4.48 1.70 9.80
C THR A 186 -3.18 2.43 9.47
N ARG A 187 -2.29 1.85 8.68
CA ARG A 187 -1.08 2.52 8.20
C ARG A 187 -1.41 3.76 7.38
N GLY A 188 -2.35 3.64 6.44
CA GLY A 188 -2.81 4.76 5.63
C GLY A 188 -3.30 5.93 6.48
N ILE A 189 -4.15 5.67 7.47
CA ILE A 189 -4.67 6.69 8.40
C ILE A 189 -3.52 7.34 9.18
N LEU A 190 -2.59 6.57 9.73
CA LEU A 190 -1.46 7.10 10.49
C LEU A 190 -0.56 7.99 9.64
N PHE A 191 -0.31 7.61 8.38
CA PHE A 191 0.51 8.41 7.48
C PHE A 191 -0.19 9.70 7.05
N VAL A 192 -1.50 9.69 6.86
CA VAL A 192 -2.30 10.91 6.65
C VAL A 192 -2.22 11.83 7.86
N ILE A 193 -2.38 11.30 9.09
CA ILE A 193 -2.25 12.08 10.32
C ILE A 193 -0.84 12.67 10.43
N ARG A 194 0.18 11.86 10.15
CA ARG A 194 1.59 12.30 10.16
C ARG A 194 1.82 13.44 9.17
N PHE A 195 1.30 13.31 7.95
CA PHE A 195 1.42 14.35 6.95
C PHE A 195 0.69 15.64 7.33
N ARG A 196 -0.55 15.53 7.87
CA ARG A 196 -1.33 16.68 8.35
C ARG A 196 -0.69 17.41 9.52
N SER A 197 0.09 16.73 10.37
CA SER A 197 0.78 17.35 11.51
C SER A 197 1.89 18.34 11.10
N GLU A 198 2.19 18.44 9.80
CA GLU A 198 3.21 19.33 9.20
C GLU A 198 4.64 19.18 9.79
N LYS A 199 4.87 18.12 10.60
CA LYS A 199 6.20 17.83 11.16
C LYS A 199 7.27 17.55 10.09
N TRP A 200 6.83 17.17 8.89
CA TRP A 200 7.69 16.98 7.73
C TRP A 200 8.30 18.32 7.24
N ARG A 201 7.63 19.47 7.42
CA ARG A 201 8.13 20.78 6.99
C ARG A 201 9.50 21.10 7.58
N ASN A 202 9.66 20.92 8.89
CA ASN A 202 10.94 21.14 9.57
C ASN A 202 12.03 20.22 9.04
N LYS A 203 11.71 18.96 8.74
CA LYS A 203 12.67 18.02 8.15
C LYS A 203 13.07 18.41 6.74
N THR A 204 12.12 18.84 5.93
CA THR A 204 12.38 19.31 4.56
C THR A 204 13.29 20.51 4.56
N LEU A 205 13.05 21.50 5.45
CA LEU A 205 13.92 22.68 5.57
C LEU A 205 15.36 22.29 5.94
N GLN A 206 15.54 21.40 6.92
CA GLN A 206 16.87 20.90 7.28
C GLN A 206 17.59 20.19 6.12
N VAL A 207 16.86 19.44 5.30
CA VAL A 207 17.41 18.76 4.13
C VAL A 207 17.79 19.77 3.06
N SER A 208 16.96 20.77 2.78
CA SER A 208 17.25 21.83 1.80
C SER A 208 18.44 22.68 2.20
N GLU A 209 18.59 23.05 3.48
CA GLU A 209 19.74 23.76 4.02
C GLU A 209 21.04 22.95 3.86
N ARG A 210 21.01 21.65 4.19
CA ARG A 210 22.17 20.77 3.99
C ARG A 210 22.59 20.66 2.53
N LEU A 211 21.61 20.58 1.61
CA LEU A 211 21.89 20.53 0.18
C LEU A 211 22.43 21.87 -0.35
N ALA A 212 21.96 22.99 0.18
CA ALA A 212 22.49 24.31 -0.16
C ALA A 212 23.96 24.48 0.29
N LEU A 213 24.30 23.99 1.50
CA LEU A 213 25.67 24.02 2.03
C LEU A 213 26.60 23.03 1.32
N ALA A 214 26.06 21.95 0.73
CA ALA A 214 26.86 20.95 0.00
C ALA A 214 27.13 21.31 -1.48
N LYS A 215 26.53 22.38 -2.01
CA LYS A 215 26.87 22.87 -3.35
C LYS A 215 28.27 23.48 -3.28
N PRO A 216 29.23 23.02 -4.11
CA PRO A 216 30.53 23.71 -4.22
C PRO A 216 30.25 25.16 -4.65
N VAL A 217 30.92 26.10 -3.99
CA VAL A 217 30.97 27.51 -4.46
C VAL A 217 31.63 27.45 -5.83
N GLU A 218 30.82 27.50 -6.90
CA GLU A 218 31.35 27.80 -8.24
C GLU A 218 31.89 29.20 -8.16
N ASN A 219 33.22 29.27 -7.94
CA ASN A 219 33.95 30.50 -8.10
C ASN A 219 33.85 30.93 -9.57
N ILE A 220 33.27 32.09 -9.76
CA ILE A 220 33.23 32.90 -10.98
C ILE A 220 34.66 33.14 -11.47
#